data_005bcd2b4daf1c79409362a21f1773fb
#
_entry.id   005bcd2b4daf1c79409362a21f1773fb
#
_cell.length_a   1.000
_cell.length_b   1.000
_cell.length_c   1.000
_cell.angle_alpha   90.00
_cell.angle_beta   90.00
_cell.angle_gamma   90.00
#
_symmetry.space_group_name_H-M   'P 1'
#
loop_
_entity.id
_entity.type
_entity.pdbx_description
1 polymer ?
#
loop_
_entity_poly.entity_id
_entity_poly.type
_entity_poly.pdbx_seq_one_letter_code
_entity_poly.pdbx_strand_id
1 'polypeptide(L)'
;MHRIAITNVTGGRNRGCEALVSSITEGLISELGGDNLRLSLHTQDPVYDREHFGSVLNATYSPSNIPPSAMAPRGQRFCYFAAKWAERTPLRRWVPRSVADGLKADLIIATGGDTFTSDYRAFAKHARVLQLGTPVAMLAHTIGPLTAPDEKRFVASTRYIALCTVRESETLEYINHIAPHLQPELTADVAFLLPATAPHIARNIVEVDNGFFIGKRRLAGLAVSTGLLSYRPDVDVDRYVTEIAAFVDDLNSSGWSVLLIPHVQETWRKNNDIYACRDVIRRVRAPLENAVLYSPMSSSDFKGVIGLCDVLVGSRMHTNIAAMSQGVPTVAIAYSRKARATMRDYYGAAVADQITFDVTEIDRHRLRAAFDHALANGTTQSRAAEMRQLALQNFVRVREFLQR
;
A
#
# COMPACT_ATOMS: atom_id res chain seq x y z
N MET A 1 -27.41 -6.40 -9.44
CA MET A 1 -26.68 -5.22 -8.90
C MET A 1 -26.04 -5.63 -7.57
N HIS A 2 -24.70 -5.67 -7.52
CA HIS A 2 -23.93 -6.10 -6.35
C HIS A 2 -23.54 -4.89 -5.47
N ARG A 3 -23.74 -5.02 -4.16
CA ARG A 3 -23.32 -4.02 -3.16
C ARG A 3 -22.01 -4.48 -2.53
N ILE A 4 -20.95 -3.74 -2.76
CA ILE A 4 -19.61 -4.07 -2.26
C ILE A 4 -19.13 -2.97 -1.32
N ALA A 5 -18.68 -3.35 -0.14
CA ALA A 5 -18.07 -2.45 0.84
C ALA A 5 -16.56 -2.65 0.86
N ILE A 6 -15.80 -1.60 0.54
CA ILE A 6 -14.33 -1.58 0.64
C ILE A 6 -13.97 -1.06 2.03
N THR A 7 -13.16 -1.82 2.77
CA THR A 7 -12.82 -1.53 4.19
C THR A 7 -11.33 -1.67 4.46
N ASN A 8 -10.93 -1.42 5.71
CA ASN A 8 -9.53 -1.43 6.17
C ASN A 8 -8.66 -0.32 5.54
N VAL A 9 -9.29 0.74 5.08
CA VAL A 9 -8.64 1.90 4.47
C VAL A 9 -8.28 2.93 5.54
N THR A 10 -7.01 3.33 5.61
CA THR A 10 -6.54 4.36 6.54
C THR A 10 -6.72 5.78 5.99
N GLY A 11 -6.85 5.92 4.67
CA GLY A 11 -7.07 7.17 3.96
C GLY A 11 -6.09 7.38 2.80
N GLY A 12 -6.51 8.15 1.81
CA GLY A 12 -5.76 8.42 0.58
C GLY A 12 -4.54 9.32 0.74
N ARG A 13 -4.34 9.96 1.92
CA ARG A 13 -3.09 10.67 2.22
C ARG A 13 -1.88 9.72 2.25
N ASN A 14 -2.11 8.45 2.47
CA ASN A 14 -1.18 7.37 2.18
C ASN A 14 -1.42 6.92 0.73
N ARG A 15 -0.51 7.30 -0.17
CA ARG A 15 -0.64 7.01 -1.62
C ARG A 15 -0.66 5.50 -1.94
N GLY A 16 -0.10 4.67 -1.06
CA GLY A 16 -0.27 3.22 -1.16
C GLY A 16 -1.71 2.77 -0.91
N CYS A 17 -2.39 3.33 0.09
CA CYS A 17 -3.81 3.06 0.32
C CYS A 17 -4.68 3.59 -0.81
N GLU A 18 -4.38 4.78 -1.33
CA GLU A 18 -5.05 5.34 -2.50
C GLU A 18 -4.89 4.41 -3.71
N ALA A 19 -3.67 3.95 -3.99
CA ALA A 19 -3.38 3.04 -5.10
C ALA A 19 -4.19 1.74 -4.99
N LEU A 20 -4.28 1.15 -3.80
CA LEU A 20 -5.07 -0.05 -3.57
C LEU A 20 -6.57 0.21 -3.82
N VAL A 21 -7.13 1.27 -3.26
CA VAL A 21 -8.56 1.61 -3.40
C VAL A 21 -8.91 1.90 -4.86
N SER A 22 -8.11 2.70 -5.55
CA SER A 22 -8.31 3.02 -6.97
C SER A 22 -8.25 1.76 -7.83
N SER A 23 -7.21 0.94 -7.67
CA SER A 23 -7.07 -0.31 -8.44
C SER A 23 -8.18 -1.32 -8.15
N ILE A 24 -8.63 -1.43 -6.89
CA ILE A 24 -9.77 -2.30 -6.54
C ILE A 24 -11.05 -1.78 -7.22
N THR A 25 -11.30 -0.49 -7.16
CA THR A 25 -12.51 0.11 -7.75
C THR A 25 -12.54 -0.07 -9.26
N GLU A 26 -11.45 0.28 -9.95
CA GLU A 26 -11.33 0.14 -11.41
C GLU A 26 -11.41 -1.32 -11.85
N GLY A 27 -10.75 -2.23 -11.12
CA GLY A 27 -10.79 -3.65 -11.40
C GLY A 27 -12.21 -4.24 -11.24
N LEU A 28 -12.94 -3.85 -10.21
CA LEU A 28 -14.34 -4.26 -10.02
C LEU A 28 -15.25 -3.71 -11.12
N ILE A 29 -15.08 -2.44 -11.51
CA ILE A 29 -15.87 -1.82 -12.58
C ILE A 29 -15.59 -2.52 -13.91
N SER A 30 -14.32 -2.79 -14.21
CA SER A 30 -13.91 -3.49 -15.43
C SER A 30 -14.48 -4.91 -15.51
N GLU A 31 -14.50 -5.63 -14.39
CA GLU A 31 -14.84 -7.05 -14.37
C GLU A 31 -16.36 -7.30 -14.24
N LEU A 32 -17.09 -6.43 -13.52
CA LEU A 32 -18.51 -6.61 -13.21
C LEU A 32 -19.45 -5.65 -13.94
N GLY A 33 -18.91 -4.59 -14.56
CA GLY A 33 -19.65 -3.50 -15.15
C GLY A 33 -20.14 -2.48 -14.11
N GLY A 34 -19.91 -1.20 -14.38
CA GLY A 34 -20.20 -0.11 -13.42
C GLY A 34 -21.68 -0.01 -13.03
N ASP A 35 -22.61 -0.26 -13.97
CA ASP A 35 -24.05 -0.21 -13.75
C ASP A 35 -24.54 -1.34 -12.80
N ASN A 36 -23.76 -2.41 -12.68
CA ASN A 36 -24.09 -3.55 -11.84
C ASN A 36 -23.53 -3.42 -10.42
N LEU A 37 -22.86 -2.30 -10.10
CA LEU A 37 -22.16 -2.11 -8.85
C LEU A 37 -22.72 -0.94 -8.03
N ARG A 38 -22.79 -1.16 -6.72
CA ARG A 38 -22.91 -0.11 -5.72
C ARG A 38 -21.75 -0.24 -4.73
N LEU A 39 -20.81 0.68 -4.83
CA LEU A 39 -19.65 0.69 -3.97
C LEU A 39 -19.86 1.60 -2.76
N SER A 40 -19.31 1.19 -1.60
CA SER A 40 -19.14 2.04 -0.44
C SER A 40 -17.69 1.93 0.06
N LEU A 41 -17.06 3.08 0.31
CA LEU A 41 -15.70 3.16 0.85
C LEU A 41 -15.76 3.53 2.33
N HIS A 42 -15.32 2.62 3.19
CA HIS A 42 -15.24 2.80 4.62
C HIS A 42 -13.81 3.11 5.01
N THR A 43 -13.52 4.37 5.26
CA THR A 43 -12.18 4.93 5.48
C THR A 43 -12.06 5.67 6.81
N GLN A 44 -10.85 5.88 7.28
CA GLN A 44 -10.59 6.67 8.49
C GLN A 44 -10.62 8.19 8.21
N ASP A 45 -10.47 8.62 6.95
CA ASP A 45 -10.54 10.03 6.53
C ASP A 45 -11.59 10.26 5.43
N PRO A 46 -12.89 10.06 5.71
CA PRO A 46 -13.93 10.09 4.67
C PRO A 46 -14.14 11.47 4.04
N VAL A 47 -13.77 12.54 4.71
CA VAL A 47 -13.88 13.92 4.17
C VAL A 47 -12.83 14.12 3.10
N TYR A 48 -11.58 13.88 3.44
CA TYR A 48 -10.46 13.99 2.48
C TYR A 48 -10.65 13.05 1.29
N ASP A 49 -10.98 11.80 1.54
CA ASP A 49 -11.10 10.80 0.49
C ASP A 49 -12.23 11.13 -0.48
N ARG A 50 -13.34 11.68 0.00
CA ARG A 50 -14.42 12.16 -0.87
C ARG A 50 -13.97 13.31 -1.77
N GLU A 51 -13.25 14.28 -1.22
CA GLU A 51 -12.76 15.43 -1.97
C GLU A 51 -11.68 15.01 -2.96
N HIS A 52 -10.81 14.08 -2.53
CA HIS A 52 -9.63 13.66 -3.30
C HIS A 52 -9.98 12.80 -4.51
N PHE A 53 -10.79 11.77 -4.34
CA PHE A 53 -11.18 10.88 -5.45
C PHE A 53 -12.67 10.84 -5.79
N GLY A 54 -13.43 11.81 -5.33
CA GLY A 54 -14.88 11.83 -5.56
C GLY A 54 -15.31 11.85 -7.03
N SER A 55 -14.45 12.35 -7.94
CA SER A 55 -14.67 12.30 -9.39
C SER A 55 -14.24 11.00 -10.05
N VAL A 56 -13.39 10.21 -9.39
CA VAL A 56 -12.80 8.97 -9.93
C VAL A 56 -13.55 7.74 -9.41
N LEU A 57 -13.97 7.76 -8.15
CA LEU A 57 -14.64 6.66 -7.49
C LEU A 57 -16.13 6.96 -7.32
N ASN A 58 -16.97 6.29 -8.11
CA ASN A 58 -18.42 6.34 -7.90
C ASN A 58 -18.81 5.51 -6.66
N ALA A 59 -18.45 6.00 -5.49
CA ALA A 59 -18.68 5.33 -4.22
C ALA A 59 -19.30 6.24 -3.16
N THR A 60 -19.98 5.66 -2.20
CA THR A 60 -20.43 6.34 -0.98
C THR A 60 -19.31 6.28 0.05
N TYR A 61 -18.84 7.44 0.50
CA TYR A 61 -17.79 7.54 1.52
C TYR A 61 -18.38 7.56 2.92
N SER A 62 -17.90 6.70 3.79
CA SER A 62 -18.36 6.58 5.17
C SER A 62 -17.18 6.44 6.14
N PRO A 63 -17.33 6.86 7.41
CA PRO A 63 -16.38 6.50 8.45
C PRO A 63 -16.18 4.98 8.52
N SER A 64 -14.99 4.54 8.91
CA SER A 64 -14.67 3.11 9.00
C SER A 64 -15.70 2.36 9.85
N ASN A 65 -16.27 1.31 9.30
CA ASN A 65 -17.22 0.41 9.98
C ASN A 65 -16.55 -0.68 10.80
N ILE A 66 -15.23 -0.59 11.01
CA ILE A 66 -14.50 -1.51 11.89
C ILE A 66 -15.02 -1.36 13.31
N PRO A 67 -15.45 -2.45 13.97
CA PRO A 67 -15.95 -2.38 15.33
C PRO A 67 -14.99 -1.70 16.30
N PRO A 68 -15.49 -0.92 17.29
CA PRO A 68 -14.64 -0.23 18.24
C PRO A 68 -13.80 -1.20 19.08
N SER A 69 -12.61 -0.77 19.51
CA SER A 69 -11.72 -1.61 20.32
C SER A 69 -12.33 -1.96 21.68
N ALA A 70 -11.81 -3.00 22.33
CA ALA A 70 -12.19 -3.32 23.70
C ALA A 70 -11.86 -2.15 24.66
N MET A 71 -10.87 -1.32 24.31
CA MET A 71 -10.48 -0.12 25.07
C MET A 71 -11.30 1.13 24.67
N ALA A 72 -12.15 1.06 23.65
CA ALA A 72 -13.01 2.18 23.28
C ALA A 72 -14.02 2.48 24.43
N PRO A 73 -14.45 3.73 24.58
CA PRO A 73 -15.46 4.10 25.56
C PRO A 73 -16.67 3.18 25.49
N ARG A 74 -17.19 2.77 26.66
CA ARG A 74 -18.34 1.84 26.76
C ARG A 74 -19.54 2.31 25.93
N GLY A 75 -19.81 3.63 25.91
CA GLY A 75 -20.87 4.21 25.10
C GLY A 75 -20.70 3.97 23.61
N GLN A 76 -19.48 4.14 23.05
CA GLN A 76 -19.19 3.90 21.64
C GLN A 76 -19.39 2.42 21.28
N ARG A 77 -18.94 1.51 22.13
CA ARG A 77 -19.15 0.07 21.96
C ARG A 77 -20.64 -0.29 22.01
N PHE A 78 -21.34 0.25 22.99
CA PHE A 78 -22.79 0.05 23.12
C PHE A 78 -23.52 0.54 21.87
N CYS A 79 -23.25 1.77 21.41
CA CYS A 79 -23.88 2.32 20.21
C CYS A 79 -23.62 1.44 18.97
N TYR A 80 -22.40 0.92 18.81
CA TYR A 80 -22.08 0.03 17.69
C TYR A 80 -22.89 -1.26 17.74
N PHE A 81 -22.93 -1.96 18.90
CA PHE A 81 -23.64 -3.23 19.02
C PHE A 81 -25.16 -3.04 18.99
N ALA A 82 -25.66 -1.95 19.57
CA ALA A 82 -27.08 -1.58 19.49
C ALA A 82 -27.50 -1.30 18.04
N ALA A 83 -26.66 -0.58 17.26
CA ALA A 83 -26.88 -0.34 15.86
C ALA A 83 -26.88 -1.65 15.04
N LYS A 84 -25.93 -2.55 15.32
CA LYS A 84 -25.85 -3.87 14.68
C LYS A 84 -27.09 -4.74 14.99
N TRP A 85 -27.61 -4.65 16.19
CA TRP A 85 -28.85 -5.34 16.55
C TRP A 85 -30.07 -4.68 15.88
N ALA A 86 -30.17 -3.35 15.92
CA ALA A 86 -31.26 -2.58 15.33
C ALA A 86 -31.39 -2.77 13.83
N GLU A 87 -30.26 -3.03 13.10
CA GLU A 87 -30.25 -3.28 11.65
C GLU A 87 -31.13 -4.49 11.25
N ARG A 88 -31.33 -5.44 12.16
CA ARG A 88 -32.16 -6.64 11.98
C ARG A 88 -33.63 -6.44 12.38
N THR A 89 -34.01 -5.22 12.73
CA THR A 89 -35.34 -4.84 13.23
C THR A 89 -35.91 -3.66 12.46
N PRO A 90 -37.17 -3.28 12.65
CA PRO A 90 -37.75 -2.06 12.09
C PRO A 90 -37.01 -0.78 12.47
N LEU A 91 -36.15 -0.84 13.51
CA LEU A 91 -35.33 0.28 13.96
C LEU A 91 -34.14 0.57 13.04
N ARG A 92 -33.91 -0.22 11.99
CA ARG A 92 -32.79 -0.04 11.01
C ARG A 92 -32.68 1.37 10.44
N ARG A 93 -33.77 2.12 10.37
CA ARG A 93 -33.80 3.53 9.89
C ARG A 93 -32.99 4.49 10.78
N TRP A 94 -32.70 4.08 12.01
CA TRP A 94 -31.95 4.86 12.99
C TRP A 94 -30.48 4.44 13.10
N VAL A 95 -30.09 3.38 12.38
CA VAL A 95 -28.71 2.90 12.36
C VAL A 95 -27.84 3.86 11.58
N PRO A 96 -26.67 4.26 12.10
CA PRO A 96 -25.71 5.09 11.36
C PRO A 96 -25.36 4.46 10.00
N ARG A 97 -25.28 5.26 8.94
CA ARG A 97 -24.98 4.78 7.59
C ARG A 97 -23.70 3.93 7.52
N SER A 98 -22.65 4.35 8.22
CA SER A 98 -21.38 3.61 8.28
C SER A 98 -21.51 2.15 8.73
N VAL A 99 -22.44 1.86 9.64
CA VAL A 99 -22.74 0.50 10.09
C VAL A 99 -23.70 -0.18 9.12
N ALA A 100 -24.76 0.52 8.73
CA ALA A 100 -25.81 0.00 7.85
C ALA A 100 -25.26 -0.40 6.48
N ASP A 101 -24.39 0.40 5.89
CA ASP A 101 -23.81 0.13 4.56
C ASP A 101 -22.93 -1.13 4.60
N GLY A 102 -22.09 -1.27 5.62
CA GLY A 102 -21.25 -2.47 5.78
C GLY A 102 -22.06 -3.75 6.03
N LEU A 103 -23.19 -3.64 6.77
CA LEU A 103 -24.06 -4.78 7.05
C LEU A 103 -24.98 -5.17 5.88
N LYS A 104 -25.20 -4.26 4.94
CA LYS A 104 -26.02 -4.50 3.74
C LYS A 104 -25.21 -4.89 2.50
N ALA A 105 -23.90 -4.90 2.59
CA ALA A 105 -23.07 -5.35 1.48
C ALA A 105 -23.28 -6.84 1.22
N ASP A 106 -23.23 -7.20 -0.06
CA ASP A 106 -23.25 -8.60 -0.50
C ASP A 106 -21.85 -9.21 -0.32
N LEU A 107 -20.82 -8.37 -0.41
CA LEU A 107 -19.42 -8.71 -0.17
C LEU A 107 -18.70 -7.53 0.47
N ILE A 108 -17.83 -7.82 1.45
CA ILE A 108 -16.86 -6.87 1.98
C ILE A 108 -15.50 -7.19 1.38
N ILE A 109 -14.85 -6.21 0.79
CA ILE A 109 -13.45 -6.31 0.40
C ILE A 109 -12.61 -5.67 1.51
N ALA A 110 -11.78 -6.48 2.17
CA ALA A 110 -10.68 -5.97 2.95
C ALA A 110 -9.56 -5.59 1.96
N THR A 111 -9.17 -4.30 1.95
CA THR A 111 -8.11 -3.86 1.05
C THR A 111 -6.81 -4.62 1.31
N GLY A 112 -6.07 -4.90 0.25
CA GLY A 112 -4.78 -5.56 0.30
C GLY A 112 -3.75 -4.84 1.18
N GLY A 113 -2.52 -5.22 1.04
CA GLY A 113 -1.43 -4.72 1.87
C GLY A 113 -1.15 -5.63 3.06
N ASP A 114 -0.69 -5.06 4.15
CA ASP A 114 -0.15 -5.78 5.30
C ASP A 114 -0.89 -5.52 6.62
N THR A 115 -2.18 -5.25 6.52
CA THR A 115 -3.03 -4.98 7.70
C THR A 115 -3.26 -6.21 8.59
N PHE A 116 -3.06 -7.41 8.05
CA PHE A 116 -3.22 -8.69 8.76
C PHE A 116 -1.88 -9.29 9.20
N THR A 117 -1.02 -8.46 9.79
CA THR A 117 0.25 -8.89 10.39
C THR A 117 0.34 -8.41 11.83
N SER A 118 1.19 -9.05 12.64
CA SER A 118 1.43 -8.60 14.02
C SER A 118 2.47 -7.48 14.12
N ASP A 119 3.20 -7.17 13.03
CA ASP A 119 4.30 -6.20 13.02
C ASP A 119 3.88 -4.81 13.50
N TYR A 120 2.67 -4.37 13.13
CA TYR A 120 2.16 -3.05 13.50
C TYR A 120 1.33 -3.03 14.78
N ARG A 121 1.24 -4.15 15.50
CA ARG A 121 0.40 -4.30 16.70
C ARG A 121 -1.08 -3.91 16.47
N ALA A 122 -1.54 -3.94 15.22
CA ALA A 122 -2.87 -3.51 14.81
C ALA A 122 -3.76 -4.66 14.32
N PHE A 123 -3.26 -5.90 14.29
CA PHE A 123 -3.99 -7.07 13.80
C PHE A 123 -5.41 -7.16 14.38
N ALA A 124 -5.54 -7.11 15.70
CA ALA A 124 -6.84 -7.23 16.37
C ALA A 124 -7.84 -6.12 15.95
N LYS A 125 -7.37 -4.95 15.53
CA LYS A 125 -8.22 -3.88 14.99
C LYS A 125 -8.71 -4.26 13.58
N HIS A 126 -7.83 -4.65 12.71
CA HIS A 126 -8.15 -4.97 11.31
C HIS A 126 -8.99 -6.25 11.17
N ALA A 127 -8.69 -7.29 11.95
CA ALA A 127 -9.45 -8.54 11.96
C ALA A 127 -10.92 -8.40 12.40
N ARG A 128 -11.32 -7.24 12.93
CA ARG A 128 -12.73 -7.00 13.31
C ARG A 128 -13.68 -6.94 12.13
N VAL A 129 -13.20 -6.64 10.94
CA VAL A 129 -14.00 -6.70 9.72
C VAL A 129 -14.65 -8.08 9.56
N LEU A 130 -13.96 -9.13 9.98
CA LEU A 130 -14.46 -10.50 9.95
C LEU A 130 -15.63 -10.76 10.92
N GLN A 131 -15.96 -9.83 11.82
CA GLN A 131 -17.07 -9.95 12.78
C GLN A 131 -18.36 -9.28 12.30
N LEU A 132 -18.36 -8.68 11.10
CA LEU A 132 -19.52 -7.96 10.57
C LEU A 132 -20.65 -8.89 10.13
N GLY A 133 -20.36 -10.17 9.88
CA GLY A 133 -21.35 -11.19 9.50
C GLY A 133 -21.69 -11.17 8.00
N THR A 134 -20.99 -10.38 7.20
CA THR A 134 -21.03 -10.37 5.73
C THR A 134 -19.82 -11.15 5.20
N PRO A 135 -19.92 -11.89 4.09
CA PRO A 135 -18.77 -12.53 3.46
C PRO A 135 -17.64 -11.53 3.19
N VAL A 136 -16.39 -11.92 3.45
CA VAL A 136 -15.21 -11.08 3.28
C VAL A 136 -14.29 -11.67 2.22
N ALA A 137 -13.91 -10.86 1.25
CA ALA A 137 -12.82 -11.13 0.33
C ALA A 137 -11.55 -10.42 0.82
N MET A 138 -10.51 -11.19 1.04
CA MET A 138 -9.16 -10.69 1.27
C MET A 138 -8.42 -10.69 -0.07
N LEU A 139 -8.17 -9.51 -0.65
CA LEU A 139 -7.55 -9.38 -1.97
C LEU A 139 -6.08 -9.00 -1.87
N ALA A 140 -5.21 -9.84 -2.43
CA ALA A 140 -3.78 -9.61 -2.51
C ALA A 140 -3.16 -9.20 -1.16
N HIS A 141 -3.52 -9.92 -0.09
CA HIS A 141 -3.01 -9.63 1.26
C HIS A 141 -1.64 -10.24 1.54
N THR A 142 -0.81 -9.51 2.28
CA THR A 142 0.21 -10.10 3.13
C THR A 142 -0.42 -10.46 4.47
N ILE A 143 -0.39 -11.74 4.84
CA ILE A 143 -0.90 -12.23 6.11
C ILE A 143 0.27 -12.87 6.88
N GLY A 144 0.47 -12.42 8.11
CA GLY A 144 1.58 -12.87 8.95
C GLY A 144 2.90 -12.11 8.69
N PRO A 145 3.94 -12.43 9.47
CA PRO A 145 3.89 -13.36 10.59
C PRO A 145 2.92 -12.90 11.68
N LEU A 146 2.22 -13.85 12.28
CA LEU A 146 1.31 -13.58 13.39
C LEU A 146 1.93 -14.06 14.70
N THR A 147 1.69 -13.33 15.79
CA THR A 147 1.94 -13.86 17.13
C THR A 147 0.96 -15.02 17.41
N ALA A 148 1.33 -15.96 18.28
CA ALA A 148 0.45 -17.10 18.60
C ALA A 148 -1.00 -16.70 19.00
N PRO A 149 -1.22 -15.61 19.78
CA PRO A 149 -2.57 -15.12 20.05
C PRO A 149 -3.30 -14.59 18.81
N ASP A 150 -2.60 -13.89 17.93
CA ASP A 150 -3.19 -13.33 16.71
C ASP A 150 -3.47 -14.43 15.68
N GLU A 151 -2.60 -15.43 15.56
CA GLU A 151 -2.81 -16.60 14.72
C GLU A 151 -4.05 -17.39 15.14
N LYS A 152 -4.20 -17.66 16.45
CA LYS A 152 -5.40 -18.29 16.99
C LYS A 152 -6.68 -17.49 16.66
N ARG A 153 -6.61 -16.16 16.76
CA ARG A 153 -7.74 -15.28 16.40
C ARG A 153 -8.02 -15.31 14.89
N PHE A 154 -6.99 -15.30 14.07
CA PHE A 154 -7.12 -15.38 12.62
C PHE A 154 -7.82 -16.70 12.25
N VAL A 155 -7.28 -17.84 12.66
CA VAL A 155 -7.83 -19.17 12.37
C VAL A 155 -9.30 -19.28 12.83
N ALA A 156 -9.63 -18.78 14.01
CA ALA A 156 -11.02 -18.77 14.49
C ALA A 156 -11.96 -17.88 13.66
N SER A 157 -11.42 -16.92 12.91
CA SER A 157 -12.18 -15.97 12.09
C SER A 157 -12.27 -16.36 10.62
N THR A 158 -11.54 -17.39 10.18
CA THR A 158 -11.46 -17.80 8.75
C THR A 158 -12.80 -18.21 8.16
N ARG A 159 -13.75 -18.66 8.98
CA ARG A 159 -15.13 -19.01 8.54
C ARG A 159 -15.91 -17.85 7.90
N TYR A 160 -15.45 -16.60 8.09
CA TYR A 160 -16.06 -15.42 7.49
C TYR A 160 -15.35 -14.97 6.21
N ILE A 161 -14.20 -15.58 5.90
CA ILE A 161 -13.43 -15.30 4.70
C ILE A 161 -14.01 -16.17 3.57
N ALA A 162 -14.61 -15.51 2.61
CA ALA A 162 -15.24 -16.16 1.46
C ALA A 162 -14.27 -16.32 0.28
N LEU A 163 -13.25 -15.45 0.21
CA LEU A 163 -12.21 -15.45 -0.80
C LEU A 163 -10.91 -14.96 -0.17
N CYS A 164 -9.82 -15.67 -0.42
CA CYS A 164 -8.49 -15.31 0.06
C CYS A 164 -7.49 -15.37 -1.08
N THR A 165 -7.01 -14.22 -1.53
CA THR A 165 -5.85 -14.12 -2.41
C THR A 165 -4.70 -13.45 -1.68
N VAL A 166 -3.49 -13.89 -1.97
CA VAL A 166 -2.25 -13.41 -1.35
C VAL A 166 -1.28 -12.97 -2.44
N ARG A 167 -0.39 -12.05 -2.10
CA ARG A 167 0.50 -11.40 -3.08
C ARG A 167 1.96 -11.86 -3.01
N GLU A 168 2.33 -12.68 -2.02
CA GLU A 168 3.66 -13.26 -1.87
C GLU A 168 3.59 -14.77 -1.62
N SER A 169 4.57 -15.50 -2.17
CA SER A 169 4.72 -16.93 -1.98
C SER A 169 4.87 -17.33 -0.51
N GLU A 170 5.62 -16.55 0.28
CA GLU A 170 5.77 -16.79 1.73
C GLU A 170 4.42 -16.72 2.46
N THR A 171 3.55 -15.78 2.07
CA THR A 171 2.20 -15.68 2.64
C THR A 171 1.34 -16.88 2.25
N LEU A 172 1.44 -17.35 0.99
CA LEU A 172 0.73 -18.53 0.52
C LEU A 172 1.11 -19.77 1.35
N GLU A 173 2.41 -20.02 1.52
CA GLU A 173 2.93 -21.12 2.31
C GLU A 173 2.44 -21.04 3.76
N TYR A 174 2.52 -19.86 4.37
CA TYR A 174 2.09 -19.64 5.73
C TYR A 174 0.59 -19.93 5.93
N ILE A 175 -0.28 -19.43 5.05
CA ILE A 175 -1.72 -19.65 5.16
C ILE A 175 -2.09 -21.10 4.87
N ASN A 176 -1.44 -21.75 3.91
CA ASN A 176 -1.62 -23.19 3.67
C ASN A 176 -1.26 -24.04 4.90
N HIS A 177 -0.31 -23.57 5.72
CA HIS A 177 0.05 -24.26 6.96
C HIS A 177 -1.00 -24.05 8.06
N ILE A 178 -1.43 -22.80 8.32
CA ILE A 178 -2.29 -22.48 9.48
C ILE A 178 -3.80 -22.57 9.20
N ALA A 179 -4.22 -22.45 7.94
CA ALA A 179 -5.63 -22.42 7.53
C ALA A 179 -5.84 -22.95 6.11
N PRO A 180 -5.46 -24.21 5.82
CA PRO A 180 -5.50 -24.80 4.44
C PRO A 180 -6.91 -24.83 3.84
N HIS A 181 -7.96 -24.86 4.68
CA HIS A 181 -9.35 -24.84 4.22
C HIS A 181 -9.75 -23.53 3.53
N LEU A 182 -9.00 -22.45 3.65
CA LEU A 182 -9.22 -21.22 2.92
C LEU A 182 -8.87 -21.36 1.44
N GLN A 183 -8.05 -22.35 1.07
CA GLN A 183 -7.55 -22.53 -0.30
C GLN A 183 -7.02 -21.21 -0.88
N PRO A 184 -6.03 -20.56 -0.23
CA PRO A 184 -5.53 -19.27 -0.66
C PRO A 184 -4.89 -19.38 -2.04
N GLU A 185 -5.04 -18.34 -2.87
CA GLU A 185 -4.45 -18.30 -4.20
C GLU A 185 -3.38 -17.22 -4.28
N LEU A 186 -2.25 -17.55 -4.92
CA LEU A 186 -1.20 -16.59 -5.21
C LEU A 186 -1.63 -15.72 -6.38
N THR A 187 -1.65 -14.42 -6.14
CA THR A 187 -1.90 -13.39 -7.15
C THR A 187 -0.77 -12.36 -7.11
N ALA A 188 -1.03 -11.12 -7.48
CA ALA A 188 -0.12 -10.02 -7.23
C ALA A 188 -0.86 -8.84 -6.59
N ASP A 189 -0.10 -7.91 -6.01
CA ASP A 189 -0.66 -6.69 -5.45
C ASP A 189 -1.46 -5.94 -6.51
N VAL A 190 -2.68 -5.55 -6.16
CA VAL A 190 -3.56 -4.85 -7.10
C VAL A 190 -3.01 -3.49 -7.55
N ALA A 191 -2.10 -2.88 -6.79
CA ALA A 191 -1.43 -1.64 -7.17
C ALA A 191 -0.53 -1.76 -8.42
N PHE A 192 -0.19 -2.99 -8.86
CA PHE A 192 0.41 -3.19 -10.19
C PHE A 192 -0.49 -2.69 -11.31
N LEU A 193 -1.81 -2.68 -11.12
CA LEU A 193 -2.80 -2.27 -12.12
C LEU A 193 -3.02 -0.76 -12.16
N LEU A 194 -2.63 -0.01 -11.12
CA LEU A 194 -2.82 1.44 -11.08
C LEU A 194 -2.25 2.07 -12.37
N PRO A 195 -3.02 2.87 -13.12
CA PRO A 195 -2.49 3.62 -14.26
C PRO A 195 -1.45 4.65 -13.80
N ALA A 196 -0.37 4.79 -14.53
CA ALA A 196 0.59 5.87 -14.33
C ALA A 196 0.15 7.11 -15.11
N THR A 197 0.30 8.29 -14.53
CA THR A 197 0.15 9.56 -15.25
C THR A 197 1.12 9.59 -16.42
N ALA A 198 0.67 10.11 -17.57
CA ALA A 198 1.47 10.15 -18.80
C ALA A 198 2.81 10.86 -18.59
N PRO A 199 3.91 10.41 -19.24
CA PRO A 199 5.26 10.92 -18.97
C PRO A 199 5.42 12.43 -19.14
N HIS A 200 4.74 13.06 -20.11
CA HIS A 200 4.80 14.51 -20.30
C HIS A 200 4.12 15.29 -19.14
N ILE A 201 3.02 14.76 -18.59
CA ILE A 201 2.34 15.34 -17.42
C ILE A 201 3.21 15.14 -16.17
N ALA A 202 3.74 13.93 -15.97
CA ALA A 202 4.64 13.63 -14.87
C ALA A 202 5.89 14.53 -14.88
N ARG A 203 6.45 14.81 -16.08
CA ARG A 203 7.54 15.75 -16.24
C ARG A 203 7.14 17.18 -15.84
N ASN A 204 5.96 17.65 -16.24
CA ASN A 204 5.47 18.98 -15.84
C ASN A 204 5.29 19.06 -14.32
N ILE A 205 4.81 18.01 -13.66
CA ILE A 205 4.73 17.97 -12.19
C ILE A 205 6.12 18.20 -11.56
N VAL A 206 7.17 17.59 -12.10
CA VAL A 206 8.52 17.78 -11.57
C VAL A 206 9.08 19.18 -11.93
N GLU A 207 8.97 19.59 -13.18
CA GLU A 207 9.64 20.79 -13.68
C GLU A 207 8.88 22.07 -13.34
N VAL A 208 7.53 22.05 -13.46
CA VAL A 208 6.70 23.25 -13.26
C VAL A 208 6.22 23.34 -11.82
N ASP A 209 5.55 22.29 -11.33
CA ASP A 209 4.91 22.35 -10.01
C ASP A 209 5.91 22.26 -8.86
N ASN A 210 7.05 21.57 -9.06
CA ASN A 210 8.12 21.44 -8.06
C ASN A 210 9.39 22.24 -8.41
N GLY A 211 9.44 22.91 -9.55
CA GLY A 211 10.53 23.81 -9.91
C GLY A 211 11.88 23.13 -10.16
N PHE A 212 11.87 21.80 -10.49
CA PHE A 212 13.10 21.05 -10.69
C PHE A 212 13.23 20.61 -12.15
N PHE A 213 14.15 21.22 -12.88
CA PHE A 213 14.40 20.89 -14.29
C PHE A 213 15.13 19.56 -14.44
N ILE A 214 14.48 18.59 -15.10
CA ILE A 214 15.07 17.30 -15.45
C ILE A 214 15.99 17.49 -16.67
N GLY A 215 17.25 17.80 -16.40
CA GLY A 215 18.26 18.02 -17.45
C GLY A 215 18.72 16.76 -18.14
N LYS A 216 20.00 16.70 -18.51
CA LYS A 216 20.65 15.54 -19.16
C LYS A 216 21.22 14.52 -18.18
N ARG A 217 21.18 14.79 -16.86
CA ARG A 217 21.65 13.86 -15.84
C ARG A 217 20.70 12.67 -15.73
N ARG A 218 21.24 11.54 -15.34
CA ARG A 218 20.41 10.39 -14.93
C ARG A 218 19.65 10.73 -13.67
N LEU A 219 18.45 10.17 -13.52
CA LEU A 219 17.53 10.51 -12.45
C LEU A 219 17.31 9.31 -11.53
N ALA A 220 17.63 9.47 -10.24
CA ALA A 220 17.32 8.49 -9.21
C ALA A 220 16.11 8.95 -8.39
N GLY A 221 15.12 8.08 -8.23
CA GLY A 221 14.02 8.28 -7.28
C GLY A 221 14.41 7.77 -5.90
N LEU A 222 14.10 8.52 -4.84
CA LEU A 222 14.40 8.13 -3.47
C LEU A 222 13.19 8.33 -2.56
N ALA A 223 12.53 7.23 -2.18
CA ALA A 223 11.36 7.24 -1.30
C ALA A 223 11.76 6.85 0.12
N VAL A 224 12.07 7.85 0.94
CA VAL A 224 12.51 7.67 2.33
C VAL A 224 11.36 7.87 3.32
N SER A 225 11.38 7.11 4.42
CA SER A 225 10.37 7.23 5.46
C SER A 225 10.97 7.01 6.86
N THR A 226 10.84 8.00 7.72
CA THR A 226 11.14 7.85 9.15
C THR A 226 9.92 7.36 9.94
N GLY A 227 8.70 7.49 9.40
CA GLY A 227 7.47 7.00 10.03
C GLY A 227 7.46 5.49 10.22
N LEU A 228 8.01 4.74 9.27
CA LEU A 228 8.14 3.28 9.36
C LEU A 228 9.09 2.84 10.47
N LEU A 229 10.09 3.66 10.80
CA LEU A 229 11.07 3.37 11.85
C LEU A 229 10.46 3.42 13.25
N SER A 230 9.29 4.03 13.42
CA SER A 230 8.56 3.99 14.69
C SER A 230 8.17 2.55 15.12
N TYR A 231 8.15 1.61 14.18
CA TYR A 231 7.92 0.18 14.43
C TYR A 231 9.23 -0.61 14.63
N ARG A 232 10.37 0.05 14.46
CA ARG A 232 11.72 -0.52 14.55
C ARG A 232 12.55 0.26 15.58
N PRO A 233 12.34 0.01 16.89
CA PRO A 233 13.05 0.72 17.96
C PRO A 233 14.57 0.42 17.99
N ASP A 234 15.00 -0.59 17.25
CA ASP A 234 16.38 -0.99 17.02
C ASP A 234 17.12 -0.15 15.98
N VAL A 235 16.41 0.76 15.27
CA VAL A 235 17.00 1.60 14.22
C VAL A 235 17.29 3.00 14.74
N ASP A 236 18.54 3.45 14.56
CA ASP A 236 18.93 4.84 14.75
C ASP A 236 18.47 5.69 13.56
N VAL A 237 17.46 6.55 13.80
CA VAL A 237 16.87 7.42 12.77
C VAL A 237 17.87 8.45 12.27
N ASP A 238 18.77 8.96 13.12
CA ASP A 238 19.75 9.97 12.73
C ASP A 238 20.81 9.35 11.79
N ARG A 239 21.28 8.16 12.13
CA ARG A 239 22.15 7.37 11.26
C ARG A 239 21.48 7.07 9.93
N TYR A 240 20.20 6.62 9.93
CA TYR A 240 19.44 6.35 8.72
C TYR A 240 19.43 7.56 7.77
N VAL A 241 19.08 8.75 8.29
CA VAL A 241 19.05 9.98 7.49
C VAL A 241 20.46 10.39 7.01
N THR A 242 21.48 10.21 7.85
CA THR A 242 22.87 10.55 7.52
C THR A 242 23.43 9.67 6.40
N GLU A 243 23.23 8.35 6.47
CA GLU A 243 23.69 7.41 5.44
C GLU A 243 22.98 7.65 4.09
N ILE A 244 21.69 7.96 4.12
CA ILE A 244 20.94 8.32 2.92
C ILE A 244 21.47 9.63 2.32
N ALA A 245 21.72 10.67 3.11
CA ALA A 245 22.27 11.93 2.61
C ALA A 245 23.67 11.74 2.00
N ALA A 246 24.53 10.95 2.64
CA ALA A 246 25.84 10.61 2.11
C ALA A 246 25.74 9.82 0.79
N PHE A 247 24.77 8.92 0.67
CA PHE A 247 24.51 8.20 -0.58
C PHE A 247 24.03 9.16 -1.71
N VAL A 248 23.19 10.16 -1.38
CA VAL A 248 22.79 11.19 -2.34
C VAL A 248 23.99 12.01 -2.81
N ASP A 249 24.93 12.36 -1.91
CA ASP A 249 26.18 13.04 -2.27
C ASP A 249 27.04 12.20 -3.22
N ASP A 250 27.14 10.89 -2.98
CA ASP A 250 27.86 9.96 -3.84
C ASP A 250 27.22 9.85 -5.24
N LEU A 251 25.86 9.87 -5.31
CA LEU A 251 25.12 9.91 -6.58
C LEU A 251 25.38 11.21 -7.34
N ASN A 252 25.28 12.37 -6.66
CA ASN A 252 25.53 13.67 -7.29
C ASN A 252 26.95 13.76 -7.84
N SER A 253 27.95 13.27 -7.09
CA SER A 253 29.35 13.20 -7.52
C SER A 253 29.55 12.32 -8.74
N SER A 254 28.66 11.34 -8.96
CA SER A 254 28.65 10.42 -10.10
C SER A 254 27.77 10.91 -11.26
N GLY A 255 27.28 12.16 -11.22
CA GLY A 255 26.50 12.78 -12.30
C GLY A 255 25.00 12.46 -12.28
N TRP A 256 24.46 11.99 -11.15
CA TRP A 256 23.03 11.77 -10.97
C TRP A 256 22.36 12.99 -10.36
N SER A 257 21.08 13.15 -10.64
CA SER A 257 20.14 13.97 -9.87
C SER A 257 19.19 13.09 -9.09
N VAL A 258 18.69 13.55 -7.94
CA VAL A 258 17.83 12.76 -7.08
C VAL A 258 16.49 13.46 -6.82
N LEU A 259 15.39 12.74 -7.06
CA LEU A 259 14.05 13.12 -6.62
C LEU A 259 13.72 12.42 -5.30
N LEU A 260 13.54 13.20 -4.24
CA LEU A 260 13.04 12.74 -2.96
C LEU A 260 11.52 12.70 -3.01
N ILE A 261 10.94 11.50 -2.89
CA ILE A 261 9.53 11.19 -3.16
C ILE A 261 8.80 10.89 -1.86
N PRO A 262 8.09 11.87 -1.24
CA PRO A 262 7.33 11.68 -0.01
C PRO A 262 5.99 11.00 -0.30
N HIS A 263 5.94 9.70 -0.22
CA HIS A 263 4.79 8.88 -0.64
C HIS A 263 3.62 8.90 0.36
N VAL A 264 3.87 9.18 1.64
CA VAL A 264 2.85 9.35 2.67
C VAL A 264 2.89 10.78 3.19
N GLN A 265 1.74 11.44 3.15
CA GLN A 265 1.58 12.85 3.50
C GLN A 265 0.46 13.05 4.53
N GLU A 266 0.48 12.25 5.59
CA GLU A 266 -0.47 12.37 6.70
C GLU A 266 -0.33 13.72 7.42
N THR A 267 -1.40 14.14 8.10
CA THR A 267 -1.42 15.42 8.81
C THR A 267 -0.51 15.46 10.04
N TRP A 268 -0.13 14.30 10.56
CA TRP A 268 0.75 14.20 11.73
C TRP A 268 2.18 13.81 11.35
N ARG A 269 3.14 14.53 11.95
CA ARG A 269 4.56 14.51 11.57
C ARG A 269 5.16 13.09 11.49
N LYS A 270 4.81 12.19 12.43
CA LYS A 270 5.43 10.85 12.49
C LYS A 270 5.14 9.97 11.27
N ASN A 271 4.05 10.23 10.53
CA ASN A 271 3.71 9.48 9.33
C ASN A 271 3.56 10.40 8.11
N ASN A 272 4.51 11.35 7.98
CA ASN A 272 4.58 12.24 6.83
C ASN A 272 6.01 12.25 6.31
N ASP A 273 6.20 11.65 5.14
CA ASP A 273 7.51 11.44 4.53
C ASP A 273 8.18 12.75 4.06
N ILE A 274 7.43 13.85 3.92
CA ILE A 274 8.01 15.18 3.62
C ILE A 274 9.06 15.55 4.65
N TYR A 275 8.84 15.23 5.93
CA TYR A 275 9.82 15.55 6.97
C TYR A 275 11.10 14.72 6.82
N ALA A 276 10.99 13.44 6.48
CA ALA A 276 12.15 12.60 6.20
C ALA A 276 12.95 13.12 4.99
N CYS A 277 12.27 13.46 3.91
CA CYS A 277 12.88 14.05 2.71
C CYS A 277 13.60 15.38 3.03
N ARG A 278 12.98 16.26 3.83
CA ARG A 278 13.60 17.51 4.27
C ARG A 278 14.82 17.31 5.16
N ASP A 279 14.79 16.30 6.02
CA ASP A 279 15.92 16.00 6.91
C ASP A 279 17.11 15.44 6.12
N VAL A 280 16.87 14.70 5.02
CA VAL A 280 17.89 14.26 4.07
C VAL A 280 18.47 15.46 3.31
N ILE A 281 17.62 16.27 2.62
CA ILE A 281 18.11 17.33 1.74
C ILE A 281 18.90 18.41 2.50
N ARG A 282 18.63 18.62 3.79
CA ARG A 282 19.39 19.54 4.64
C ARG A 282 20.82 19.08 4.93
N ARG A 283 21.13 17.79 4.76
CA ARG A 283 22.46 17.19 5.00
C ARG A 283 23.24 16.98 3.72
N VAL A 284 22.60 17.09 2.55
CA VAL A 284 23.25 16.94 1.25
C VAL A 284 24.08 18.17 0.92
N ARG A 285 25.28 17.98 0.34
CA ARG A 285 26.23 19.03 -0.01
C ARG A 285 25.81 19.85 -1.23
N ALA A 286 25.13 19.19 -2.21
CA ALA A 286 24.66 19.83 -3.44
C ALA A 286 23.13 19.83 -3.53
N PRO A 287 22.40 20.57 -2.68
CA PRO A 287 20.94 20.47 -2.59
C PRO A 287 20.24 20.90 -3.89
N LEU A 288 20.85 21.77 -4.70
CA LEU A 288 20.27 22.23 -5.98
C LEU A 288 20.29 21.17 -7.09
N GLU A 289 21.06 20.11 -6.94
CA GLU A 289 21.08 18.95 -7.84
C GLU A 289 19.94 17.98 -7.57
N ASN A 290 19.12 18.25 -6.56
CA ASN A 290 18.10 17.36 -6.05
C ASN A 290 16.79 18.12 -5.81
N ALA A 291 15.67 17.39 -5.78
CA ALA A 291 14.37 17.96 -5.43
C ALA A 291 13.64 17.13 -4.38
N VAL A 292 12.85 17.79 -3.57
CA VAL A 292 11.79 17.17 -2.76
C VAL A 292 10.46 17.51 -3.41
N LEU A 293 9.65 16.51 -3.71
CA LEU A 293 8.35 16.73 -4.33
C LEU A 293 7.33 17.19 -3.27
N TYR A 294 6.91 18.45 -3.35
CA TYR A 294 5.98 19.07 -2.39
C TYR A 294 4.58 19.27 -2.95
N SER A 295 4.41 19.28 -4.28
CA SER A 295 3.11 19.53 -4.89
C SER A 295 2.10 18.44 -4.51
N PRO A 296 0.81 18.75 -4.42
CA PRO A 296 -0.23 17.76 -4.28
C PRO A 296 -0.23 16.83 -5.51
N MET A 297 -0.16 15.53 -5.27
CA MET A 297 -0.13 14.50 -6.31
C MET A 297 -1.02 13.33 -5.93
N SER A 298 -1.68 12.73 -6.90
CA SER A 298 -2.37 11.44 -6.75
C SER A 298 -1.37 10.28 -6.75
N SER A 299 -1.82 9.08 -6.40
CA SER A 299 -1.00 7.86 -6.52
C SER A 299 -0.59 7.58 -7.97
N SER A 300 -1.43 7.92 -8.95
CA SER A 300 -1.12 7.84 -10.38
C SER A 300 -0.01 8.83 -10.78
N ASP A 301 -0.03 10.05 -10.23
CA ASP A 301 1.01 11.04 -10.48
C ASP A 301 2.36 10.61 -9.88
N PHE A 302 2.35 10.14 -8.63
CA PHE A 302 3.56 9.54 -8.03
C PHE A 302 4.11 8.41 -8.87
N LYS A 303 3.22 7.52 -9.35
CA LYS A 303 3.62 6.41 -10.23
C LYS A 303 4.21 6.94 -11.54
N GLY A 304 3.60 7.96 -12.17
CA GLY A 304 4.11 8.60 -13.39
C GLY A 304 5.50 9.21 -13.17
N VAL A 305 5.68 9.95 -12.06
CA VAL A 305 6.99 10.55 -11.71
C VAL A 305 8.05 9.49 -11.44
N ILE A 306 7.71 8.40 -10.73
CA ILE A 306 8.61 7.27 -10.53
C ILE A 306 9.04 6.66 -11.88
N GLY A 307 8.13 6.62 -12.85
CA GLY A 307 8.41 6.14 -14.21
C GLY A 307 9.41 7.00 -15.01
N LEU A 308 9.70 8.23 -14.57
CA LEU A 308 10.75 9.08 -15.16
C LEU A 308 12.14 8.74 -14.61
N CYS A 309 12.23 8.00 -13.49
CA CYS A 309 13.50 7.66 -12.89
C CYS A 309 14.15 6.46 -13.57
N ASP A 310 15.48 6.50 -13.70
CA ASP A 310 16.30 5.37 -14.18
C ASP A 310 16.36 4.25 -13.14
N VAL A 311 16.17 4.57 -11.87
CA VAL A 311 16.19 3.64 -10.73
C VAL A 311 15.43 4.23 -9.56
N LEU A 312 14.80 3.37 -8.73
CA LEU A 312 14.18 3.75 -7.47
C LEU A 312 14.87 3.08 -6.30
N VAL A 313 15.11 3.85 -5.24
CA VAL A 313 15.47 3.32 -3.89
C VAL A 313 14.31 3.63 -2.95
N GLY A 314 13.62 2.61 -2.45
CA GLY A 314 12.40 2.81 -1.70
C GLY A 314 12.31 2.08 -0.37
N SER A 315 11.91 2.81 0.68
CA SER A 315 11.53 2.24 1.99
C SER A 315 10.05 1.88 2.07
N ARG A 316 9.21 2.42 1.16
CA ARG A 316 7.78 2.14 1.11
C ARG A 316 7.46 1.09 0.05
N MET A 317 6.74 0.01 0.43
CA MET A 317 6.43 -1.08 -0.49
C MET A 317 5.69 -0.61 -1.74
N HIS A 318 4.69 0.28 -1.61
CA HIS A 318 3.93 0.74 -2.77
C HIS A 318 4.71 1.68 -3.70
N THR A 319 5.79 2.34 -3.25
CA THR A 319 6.72 3.01 -4.17
C THR A 319 7.53 1.99 -4.97
N ASN A 320 7.96 0.91 -4.32
CA ASN A 320 8.66 -0.18 -5.00
C ASN A 320 7.75 -0.86 -6.03
N ILE A 321 6.49 -1.14 -5.68
CA ILE A 321 5.49 -1.69 -6.61
C ILE A 321 5.24 -0.72 -7.79
N ALA A 322 5.13 0.58 -7.52
CA ALA A 322 4.97 1.59 -8.57
C ALA A 322 6.14 1.58 -9.57
N ALA A 323 7.37 1.44 -9.10
CA ALA A 323 8.57 1.31 -9.91
C ALA A 323 8.58 -0.02 -10.69
N MET A 324 8.46 -1.15 -9.98
CA MET A 324 8.45 -2.49 -10.56
C MET A 324 7.37 -2.65 -11.62
N SER A 325 6.17 -2.08 -11.41
CA SER A 325 5.05 -2.15 -12.37
C SER A 325 5.30 -1.41 -13.68
N GLN A 326 6.34 -0.59 -13.75
CA GLN A 326 6.79 0.14 -14.94
C GLN A 326 8.14 -0.37 -15.47
N GLY A 327 8.71 -1.41 -14.82
CA GLY A 327 10.01 -1.95 -15.17
C GLY A 327 11.18 -1.05 -14.75
N VAL A 328 10.97 -0.12 -13.80
CA VAL A 328 12.04 0.69 -13.23
C VAL A 328 12.84 -0.15 -12.23
N PRO A 329 14.16 -0.29 -12.40
CA PRO A 329 15.02 -0.97 -11.45
C PRO A 329 14.81 -0.47 -10.02
N THR A 330 14.70 -1.38 -9.04
CA THR A 330 14.28 -0.99 -7.69
C THR A 330 15.17 -1.61 -6.62
N VAL A 331 15.63 -0.77 -5.70
CA VAL A 331 16.30 -1.19 -4.45
C VAL A 331 15.31 -1.04 -3.30
N ALA A 332 15.16 -2.05 -2.47
CA ALA A 332 14.27 -2.01 -1.32
C ALA A 332 15.04 -1.91 0.01
N ILE A 333 14.79 -0.84 0.77
CA ILE A 333 15.20 -0.73 2.17
C ILE A 333 14.09 -1.34 3.01
N ALA A 334 14.27 -2.59 3.43
CA ALA A 334 13.26 -3.35 4.13
C ALA A 334 13.23 -3.01 5.63
N TYR A 335 12.07 -2.65 6.13
CA TYR A 335 11.79 -2.52 7.56
C TYR A 335 11.02 -3.72 8.12
N SER A 336 10.62 -4.65 7.25
CA SER A 336 9.92 -5.89 7.58
C SER A 336 10.29 -7.00 6.60
N ARG A 337 10.03 -8.25 6.97
CA ARG A 337 10.31 -9.44 6.13
C ARG A 337 9.57 -9.43 4.79
N LYS A 338 8.40 -8.84 4.74
CA LYS A 338 7.51 -8.79 3.55
C LYS A 338 8.16 -8.13 2.34
N ALA A 339 8.91 -7.06 2.56
CA ALA A 339 9.60 -6.38 1.46
C ALA A 339 10.51 -7.35 0.70
N ARG A 340 11.20 -8.23 1.43
CA ARG A 340 12.08 -9.24 0.84
C ARG A 340 11.28 -10.29 0.06
N ALA A 341 10.14 -10.76 0.58
CA ALA A 341 9.29 -11.72 -0.11
C ALA A 341 8.78 -11.17 -1.45
N THR A 342 8.20 -9.98 -1.44
CA THR A 342 7.73 -9.31 -2.68
C THR A 342 8.87 -9.12 -3.69
N MET A 343 10.07 -8.70 -3.23
CA MET A 343 11.22 -8.52 -4.11
C MET A 343 11.71 -9.85 -4.70
N ARG A 344 11.72 -10.94 -3.90
CA ARG A 344 12.08 -12.28 -4.37
C ARG A 344 11.10 -12.84 -5.40
N ASP A 345 9.80 -12.64 -5.17
CA ASP A 345 8.77 -13.06 -6.11
C ASP A 345 8.85 -12.29 -7.44
N TYR A 346 9.30 -11.02 -7.41
CA TYR A 346 9.46 -10.21 -8.61
C TYR A 346 10.78 -10.46 -9.34
N TYR A 347 11.92 -10.40 -8.64
CA TYR A 347 13.25 -10.44 -9.26
C TYR A 347 13.91 -11.82 -9.23
N GLY A 348 13.35 -12.79 -8.50
CA GLY A 348 14.04 -14.03 -8.15
C GLY A 348 15.02 -13.83 -6.99
N ALA A 349 15.31 -14.90 -6.24
CA ALA A 349 16.09 -14.82 -5.01
C ALA A 349 17.51 -14.23 -5.23
N ALA A 350 18.20 -14.66 -6.29
CA ALA A 350 19.59 -14.26 -6.54
C ALA A 350 19.74 -12.74 -6.72
N VAL A 351 18.83 -12.08 -7.46
CA VAL A 351 18.85 -10.62 -7.65
C VAL A 351 18.29 -9.92 -6.42
N ALA A 352 17.14 -10.39 -5.91
CA ALA A 352 16.47 -9.76 -4.77
C ALA A 352 17.37 -9.66 -3.53
N ASP A 353 18.18 -10.65 -3.24
CA ASP A 353 19.08 -10.67 -2.07
C ASP A 353 20.24 -9.66 -2.19
N GLN A 354 20.55 -9.17 -3.38
CA GLN A 354 21.54 -8.12 -3.63
C GLN A 354 20.94 -6.70 -3.55
N ILE A 355 19.67 -6.55 -3.90
CA ILE A 355 18.98 -5.26 -3.99
C ILE A 355 17.99 -5.01 -2.84
N THR A 356 17.93 -5.91 -1.86
CA THR A 356 17.06 -5.79 -0.70
C THR A 356 17.85 -6.04 0.59
N PHE A 357 17.83 -5.10 1.51
CA PHE A 357 18.51 -5.24 2.80
C PHE A 357 17.65 -4.65 3.93
N ASP A 358 17.88 -5.14 5.15
CA ASP A 358 17.17 -4.63 6.33
C ASP A 358 17.64 -3.21 6.65
N VAL A 359 16.74 -2.39 7.12
CA VAL A 359 17.02 -0.99 7.46
C VAL A 359 18.10 -0.83 8.54
N THR A 360 18.31 -1.83 9.41
CA THR A 360 19.42 -1.85 10.39
C THR A 360 20.80 -1.96 9.76
N GLU A 361 20.84 -2.48 8.54
CA GLU A 361 22.06 -2.67 7.77
C GLU A 361 22.39 -1.47 6.87
N ILE A 362 21.67 -0.34 7.07
CA ILE A 362 21.84 0.83 6.22
C ILE A 362 23.23 1.42 6.34
N ASP A 363 23.87 1.53 5.18
CA ASP A 363 25.20 2.09 4.96
C ASP A 363 25.28 2.59 3.53
N ARG A 364 25.93 3.74 3.29
CA ARG A 364 26.01 4.34 1.95
C ARG A 364 26.69 3.44 0.91
N HIS A 365 27.69 2.66 1.31
CA HIS A 365 28.41 1.77 0.39
C HIS A 365 27.51 0.59 0.00
N ARG A 366 26.75 0.04 0.95
CA ARG A 366 25.74 -0.99 0.69
C ARG A 366 24.62 -0.47 -0.21
N LEU A 367 24.12 0.74 0.05
CA LEU A 367 23.16 1.42 -0.82
C LEU A 367 23.72 1.55 -2.24
N ARG A 368 24.96 1.99 -2.38
CA ARG A 368 25.63 2.13 -3.69
C ARG A 368 25.77 0.78 -4.41
N ALA A 369 26.22 -0.24 -3.73
CA ALA A 369 26.36 -1.57 -4.30
C ALA A 369 25.01 -2.14 -4.77
N ALA A 370 23.96 -2.03 -3.95
CA ALA A 370 22.60 -2.45 -4.32
C ALA A 370 22.05 -1.64 -5.49
N PHE A 371 22.29 -0.34 -5.53
CA PHE A 371 21.90 0.55 -6.62
C PHE A 371 22.55 0.16 -7.95
N ASP A 372 23.88 -0.05 -7.96
CA ASP A 372 24.61 -0.45 -9.15
C ASP A 372 24.17 -1.85 -9.62
N HIS A 373 23.89 -2.77 -8.68
CA HIS A 373 23.37 -4.09 -9.00
C HIS A 373 21.96 -4.02 -9.62
N ALA A 374 21.07 -3.18 -9.06
CA ALA A 374 19.73 -2.99 -9.59
C ALA A 374 19.76 -2.43 -11.03
N LEU A 375 20.64 -1.46 -11.31
CA LEU A 375 20.84 -0.93 -12.65
C LEU A 375 21.31 -1.98 -13.67
N ALA A 376 22.18 -2.90 -13.22
CA ALA A 376 22.72 -3.94 -14.10
C ALA A 376 21.73 -5.10 -14.36
N ASN A 377 20.85 -5.41 -13.39
CA ASN A 377 20.09 -6.66 -13.38
C ASN A 377 18.58 -6.47 -13.09
N GLY A 378 18.15 -5.27 -12.75
CA GLY A 378 16.83 -5.03 -12.14
C GLY A 378 15.71 -4.71 -13.11
N THR A 379 15.89 -4.84 -14.42
CA THR A 379 14.88 -4.41 -15.39
C THR A 379 14.18 -5.59 -16.03
N THR A 380 12.86 -5.73 -15.84
CA THR A 380 12.08 -6.75 -16.54
C THR A 380 10.67 -6.25 -16.86
N GLN A 381 10.50 -5.68 -18.06
CA GLN A 381 9.16 -5.30 -18.58
C GLN A 381 8.24 -6.52 -18.70
N SER A 382 8.78 -7.69 -19.07
CA SER A 382 8.04 -8.95 -19.13
C SER A 382 7.49 -9.33 -17.75
N ARG A 383 8.29 -9.19 -16.70
CA ARG A 383 7.85 -9.52 -15.33
C ARG A 383 6.77 -8.55 -14.83
N ALA A 384 6.90 -7.25 -15.15
CA ALA A 384 5.86 -6.26 -14.86
C ALA A 384 4.52 -6.62 -15.52
N ALA A 385 4.54 -7.09 -16.77
CA ALA A 385 3.35 -7.54 -17.47
C ALA A 385 2.74 -8.79 -16.83
N GLU A 386 3.56 -9.78 -16.45
CA GLU A 386 3.12 -10.98 -15.74
C GLU A 386 2.45 -10.64 -14.41
N MET A 387 3.08 -9.77 -13.60
CA MET A 387 2.50 -9.36 -12.32
C MET A 387 1.17 -8.62 -12.49
N ARG A 388 0.99 -7.84 -13.57
CA ARG A 388 -0.31 -7.24 -13.88
C ARG A 388 -1.36 -8.30 -14.20
N GLN A 389 -1.02 -9.34 -14.95
CA GLN A 389 -1.95 -10.44 -15.24
C GLN A 389 -2.33 -11.20 -13.95
N LEU A 390 -1.37 -11.45 -13.07
CA LEU A 390 -1.65 -12.05 -11.76
C LEU A 390 -2.54 -11.14 -10.90
N ALA A 391 -2.32 -9.82 -10.92
CA ALA A 391 -3.15 -8.87 -10.18
C ALA A 391 -4.60 -8.85 -10.68
N LEU A 392 -4.86 -9.01 -11.97
CA LEU A 392 -6.21 -9.10 -12.53
C LEU A 392 -6.98 -10.33 -12.01
N GLN A 393 -6.29 -11.43 -11.68
CA GLN A 393 -6.94 -12.63 -11.16
C GLN A 393 -7.73 -12.35 -9.87
N ASN A 394 -7.34 -11.37 -9.06
CA ASN A 394 -8.12 -10.96 -7.88
C ASN A 394 -9.58 -10.65 -8.23
N PHE A 395 -9.82 -9.98 -9.34
CA PHE A 395 -11.17 -9.55 -9.75
C PHE A 395 -11.94 -10.66 -10.46
N VAL A 396 -11.25 -11.50 -11.22
CA VAL A 396 -11.85 -12.73 -11.78
C VAL A 396 -12.43 -13.58 -10.65
N ARG A 397 -11.69 -13.76 -9.55
CA ARG A 397 -12.17 -14.52 -8.38
C ARG A 397 -13.36 -13.87 -7.68
N VAL A 398 -13.37 -12.53 -7.59
CA VAL A 398 -14.53 -11.80 -7.05
C VAL A 398 -15.76 -12.02 -7.93
N ARG A 399 -15.63 -11.94 -9.26
CA ARG A 399 -16.73 -12.21 -10.19
C ARG A 399 -17.25 -13.63 -10.01
N GLU A 400 -16.38 -14.64 -10.02
CA GLU A 400 -16.75 -16.04 -9.84
C GLU A 400 -17.48 -16.28 -8.52
N PHE A 401 -17.05 -15.62 -7.45
CA PHE A 401 -17.73 -15.70 -6.15
C PHE A 401 -19.14 -15.10 -6.20
N LEU A 402 -19.32 -13.94 -6.83
CA LEU A 402 -20.62 -13.26 -6.90
C LEU A 402 -21.61 -13.91 -7.86
N GLN A 403 -21.17 -14.80 -8.74
CA GLN A 403 -22.02 -15.55 -9.68
C GLN A 403 -22.50 -16.91 -9.13
N ARG A 404 -21.99 -17.34 -7.98
CA ARG A 404 -22.45 -18.54 -7.24
C ARG A 404 -23.73 -18.25 -6.46
#